data_4e8b84a4fccd3d95aea3b67730780fdc
#
_entry.id   4e8b84a4fccd3d95aea3b67730780fdc
#
_cell.length_a   1.000
_cell.length_b   1.000
_cell.length_c   1.000
_cell.angle_alpha   90.00
_cell.angle_beta   90.00
_cell.angle_gamma   90.00
#
_symmetry.space_group_name_H-M   'P 1'
#
loop_
_entity.id
_entity.type
_entity.pdbx_description
1 polymer ?
#
loop_
_entity_poly.entity_id
_entity_poly.type
_entity_poly.pdbx_seq_one_letter_code
_entity_poly.pdbx_strand_id
1 'polypeptide(L)'
;KKKIPLSGGMAGGSADAAAALVACDALWRIGLGREELDVLAARLGADVTFALHGGTAIGTGRGERLTPALISGQYHWVFAVSDEGLSTPAVYAECDRLREGREVQAPTVAEDLMAALRRGDSVAVGKAMRNDLQVASISLRPQLELVLETGLSFGALGGIVSGSGPTCAFLARDEEQALDIAAALSGSGMCSSVLHATGPAHGARVVDSGTSGSILSPR
;
A
#
# COMPACT_ATOMS: atom_id res chain seq x y z
N LYS A 1 -13.99 13.86 3.21
CA LYS A 1 -12.99 14.55 2.37
C LYS A 1 -11.92 13.56 1.97
N LYS A 2 -11.73 13.36 0.65
CA LYS A 2 -10.70 12.47 0.12
C LYS A 2 -9.31 13.05 0.41
N LYS A 3 -8.41 12.22 0.96
CA LYS A 3 -7.01 12.59 1.26
C LYS A 3 -6.01 11.74 0.49
N ILE A 4 -6.37 10.50 0.13
CA ILE A 4 -5.50 9.60 -0.64
C ILE A 4 -5.57 10.04 -2.11
N PRO A 5 -4.42 10.23 -2.80
CA PRO A 5 -4.37 10.62 -4.20
C PRO A 5 -5.12 9.64 -5.12
N LEU A 6 -5.66 10.17 -6.22
CA LEU A 6 -6.33 9.37 -7.25
C LEU A 6 -5.29 8.68 -8.14
N SER A 7 -5.60 7.45 -8.58
CA SER A 7 -4.75 6.68 -9.52
C SER A 7 -3.29 6.53 -9.10
N GLY A 8 -3.03 6.58 -7.78
CA GLY A 8 -1.67 6.56 -7.23
C GLY A 8 -1.16 5.16 -6.83
N GLY A 9 -1.87 4.07 -7.09
CA GLY A 9 -1.45 2.74 -6.61
C GLY A 9 -1.56 2.55 -5.09
N MET A 10 -2.33 3.40 -4.38
CA MET A 10 -2.50 3.37 -2.93
C MET A 10 -3.92 2.96 -2.49
N ALA A 11 -4.67 2.26 -3.34
CA ALA A 11 -6.02 1.75 -3.07
C ALA A 11 -7.00 2.80 -2.48
N GLY A 12 -6.83 4.10 -2.82
CA GLY A 12 -7.65 5.18 -2.26
C GLY A 12 -9.15 5.07 -2.57
N GLY A 13 -9.51 4.57 -3.76
CA GLY A 13 -10.89 4.27 -4.13
C GLY A 13 -11.47 3.12 -3.29
N SER A 14 -10.66 2.11 -3.02
CA SER A 14 -11.06 0.96 -2.18
C SER A 14 -11.26 1.36 -0.73
N ALA A 15 -10.42 2.26 -0.21
CA ALA A 15 -10.61 2.83 1.13
C ALA A 15 -11.89 3.67 1.23
N ASP A 16 -12.21 4.47 0.20
CA ASP A 16 -13.47 5.23 0.14
C ASP A 16 -14.68 4.29 0.08
N ALA A 17 -14.60 3.20 -0.71
CA ALA A 17 -15.68 2.22 -0.82
C ALA A 17 -15.92 1.47 0.51
N ALA A 18 -14.85 1.04 1.19
CA ALA A 18 -14.95 0.41 2.50
C ALA A 18 -15.56 1.36 3.54
N ALA A 19 -15.12 2.62 3.55
CA ALA A 19 -15.69 3.65 4.42
C ALA A 19 -17.18 3.90 4.12
N ALA A 20 -17.58 3.91 2.85
CA ALA A 20 -18.97 4.06 2.46
C ALA A 20 -19.83 2.88 2.94
N LEU A 21 -19.35 1.62 2.81
CA LEU A 21 -20.06 0.44 3.31
C LEU A 21 -20.33 0.55 4.81
N VAL A 22 -19.30 0.87 5.60
CA VAL A 22 -19.43 1.01 7.05
C VAL A 22 -20.36 2.17 7.42
N ALA A 23 -20.25 3.31 6.70
CA ALA A 23 -21.08 4.46 6.94
C ALA A 23 -22.57 4.20 6.62
N CYS A 24 -22.87 3.51 5.53
CA CYS A 24 -24.22 3.15 5.14
C CYS A 24 -24.85 2.17 6.13
N ASP A 25 -24.10 1.15 6.54
CA ASP A 25 -24.57 0.19 7.55
C ASP A 25 -24.92 0.89 8.86
N ALA A 26 -24.05 1.75 9.36
CA ALA A 26 -24.27 2.52 10.58
C ALA A 26 -25.43 3.53 10.44
N LEU A 27 -25.50 4.29 9.33
CA LEU A 27 -26.52 5.29 9.10
C LEU A 27 -27.92 4.69 9.01
N TRP A 28 -28.05 3.60 8.28
CA TRP A 28 -29.33 2.93 8.08
C TRP A 28 -29.66 1.90 9.17
N ARG A 29 -28.73 1.70 10.12
CA ARG A 29 -28.88 0.76 11.25
C ARG A 29 -29.23 -0.64 10.78
N ILE A 30 -28.56 -1.11 9.70
CA ILE A 30 -28.81 -2.42 9.11
C ILE A 30 -28.27 -3.51 10.05
N GLY A 31 -27.09 -3.28 10.64
CA GLY A 31 -26.44 -4.18 11.58
C GLY A 31 -25.83 -5.41 10.92
N LEU A 32 -25.22 -5.21 9.73
CA LEU A 32 -24.55 -6.29 9.01
C LEU A 32 -23.40 -6.90 9.82
N GLY A 33 -23.32 -8.22 9.82
CA GLY A 33 -22.18 -8.95 10.34
C GLY A 33 -20.94 -8.74 9.46
N ARG A 34 -19.75 -9.03 10.03
CA ARG A 34 -18.50 -8.85 9.31
C ARG A 34 -18.43 -9.63 8.01
N GLU A 35 -18.90 -10.88 8.03
CA GLU A 35 -18.95 -11.76 6.85
C GLU A 35 -19.83 -11.18 5.74
N GLU A 36 -20.95 -10.56 6.08
CA GLU A 36 -21.85 -9.92 5.12
C GLU A 36 -21.20 -8.69 4.49
N LEU A 37 -20.50 -7.88 5.28
CA LEU A 37 -19.71 -6.75 4.79
C LEU A 37 -18.57 -7.22 3.88
N ASP A 38 -17.91 -8.34 4.19
CA ASP A 38 -16.85 -8.92 3.36
C ASP A 38 -17.37 -9.36 1.99
N VAL A 39 -18.54 -9.98 1.95
CA VAL A 39 -19.20 -10.37 0.68
C VAL A 39 -19.49 -9.13 -0.17
N LEU A 40 -19.99 -8.06 0.43
CA LEU A 40 -20.25 -6.80 -0.29
C LEU A 40 -18.94 -6.14 -0.75
N ALA A 41 -17.93 -6.09 0.12
CA ALA A 41 -16.63 -5.53 -0.19
C ALA A 41 -15.95 -6.26 -1.36
N ALA A 42 -15.95 -7.59 -1.36
CA ALA A 42 -15.38 -8.42 -2.41
C ALA A 42 -16.04 -8.21 -3.78
N ARG A 43 -17.35 -7.87 -3.81
CA ARG A 43 -18.08 -7.51 -5.05
C ARG A 43 -17.68 -6.16 -5.60
N LEU A 44 -17.23 -5.24 -4.75
CA LEU A 44 -16.76 -3.91 -5.14
C LEU A 44 -15.30 -3.93 -5.61
N GLY A 45 -14.47 -4.77 -5.01
CA GLY A 45 -13.08 -4.94 -5.40
C GLY A 45 -12.25 -5.67 -4.34
N ALA A 46 -11.19 -6.35 -4.78
CA ALA A 46 -10.31 -7.11 -3.89
C ALA A 46 -9.72 -6.25 -2.74
N ASP A 47 -9.23 -5.06 -3.07
CA ASP A 47 -8.63 -4.15 -2.09
C ASP A 47 -9.67 -3.52 -1.14
N VAL A 48 -10.97 -3.56 -1.48
CA VAL A 48 -12.04 -3.05 -0.60
C VAL A 48 -12.16 -3.91 0.65
N THR A 49 -12.04 -5.24 0.48
CA THR A 49 -12.04 -6.18 1.61
C THR A 49 -10.87 -5.88 2.54
N PHE A 50 -9.66 -5.65 2.00
CA PHE A 50 -8.52 -5.27 2.83
C PHE A 50 -8.73 -3.92 3.53
N ALA A 51 -9.24 -2.90 2.84
CA ALA A 51 -9.52 -1.59 3.43
C ALA A 51 -10.61 -1.65 4.53
N LEU A 52 -11.52 -2.61 4.46
CA LEU A 52 -12.51 -2.88 5.50
C LEU A 52 -11.86 -3.47 6.76
N HIS A 53 -10.88 -4.39 6.60
CA HIS A 53 -10.20 -5.06 7.71
C HIS A 53 -9.04 -4.24 8.28
N GLY A 54 -8.21 -3.67 7.43
CA GLY A 54 -6.95 -3.04 7.82
C GLY A 54 -5.91 -4.05 8.31
N GLY A 55 -4.93 -3.55 9.05
CA GLY A 55 -3.85 -4.38 9.60
C GLY A 55 -2.83 -4.81 8.55
N THR A 56 -2.40 -6.05 8.64
CA THR A 56 -1.56 -6.74 7.67
C THR A 56 -2.18 -8.09 7.35
N ALA A 57 -2.31 -8.43 6.10
CA ALA A 57 -2.96 -9.66 5.67
C ALA A 57 -2.29 -10.25 4.42
N ILE A 58 -2.47 -11.55 4.25
CA ILE A 58 -2.13 -12.27 3.03
C ILE A 58 -3.42 -12.38 2.21
N GLY A 59 -3.40 -11.83 1.00
CA GLY A 59 -4.49 -11.98 0.04
C GLY A 59 -4.23 -13.17 -0.89
N THR A 60 -5.24 -14.01 -1.09
CA THR A 60 -5.24 -15.11 -2.05
C THR A 60 -6.39 -14.97 -3.04
N GLY A 61 -6.42 -15.81 -4.09
CA GLY A 61 -7.35 -15.61 -5.20
C GLY A 61 -6.93 -14.41 -6.04
N ARG A 62 -7.80 -13.42 -6.21
CA ARG A 62 -7.49 -12.12 -6.80
C ARG A 62 -7.10 -11.07 -5.74
N GLY A 63 -6.90 -11.50 -4.47
CA GLY A 63 -6.63 -10.64 -3.32
C GLY A 63 -7.84 -10.45 -2.38
N GLU A 64 -9.02 -11.00 -2.74
CA GLU A 64 -10.25 -10.86 -1.96
C GLU A 64 -10.33 -11.78 -0.76
N ARG A 65 -9.55 -12.88 -0.75
CA ARG A 65 -9.53 -13.83 0.37
C ARG A 65 -8.37 -13.47 1.29
N LEU A 66 -8.71 -12.85 2.41
CA LEU A 66 -7.72 -12.34 3.34
C LEU A 66 -7.49 -13.29 4.52
N THR A 67 -6.23 -13.54 4.81
CA THR A 67 -5.79 -14.18 6.05
C THR A 67 -4.93 -13.20 6.83
N PRO A 68 -5.31 -12.83 8.06
CA PRO A 68 -4.51 -11.92 8.88
C PRO A 68 -3.08 -12.45 9.06
N ALA A 69 -2.10 -11.59 8.89
CA ALA A 69 -0.71 -11.89 9.16
C ALA A 69 -0.34 -11.44 10.58
N LEU A 70 0.37 -12.31 11.29
CA LEU A 70 0.93 -11.95 12.61
C LEU A 70 2.13 -11.02 12.37
N ILE A 71 2.04 -9.84 12.98
CA ILE A 71 3.12 -8.85 12.91
C ILE A 71 3.42 -8.31 14.29
N SER A 72 4.65 -7.84 14.47
CA SER A 72 5.11 -7.13 15.67
C SER A 72 5.64 -5.77 15.30
N GLY A 73 5.44 -4.79 16.17
CA GLY A 73 5.98 -3.44 16.00
C GLY A 73 5.15 -2.54 15.10
N GLN A 74 5.73 -1.38 14.82
CA GLN A 74 5.19 -0.35 13.95
C GLN A 74 6.19 -0.11 12.83
N TYR A 75 5.70 0.16 11.63
CA TYR A 75 6.50 0.40 10.44
C TYR A 75 6.26 1.81 9.94
N HIS A 76 7.34 2.51 9.59
CA HIS A 76 7.31 3.87 9.06
C HIS A 76 7.49 3.84 7.56
N TRP A 77 6.53 4.42 6.86
CA TRP A 77 6.46 4.39 5.41
C TRP A 77 6.54 5.79 4.82
N VAL A 78 7.28 5.91 3.73
CA VAL A 78 7.31 7.12 2.90
C VAL A 78 6.80 6.78 1.51
N PHE A 79 5.88 7.59 1.00
CA PHE A 79 5.27 7.40 -0.31
C PHE A 79 5.64 8.58 -1.20
N ALA A 80 6.39 8.32 -2.27
CA ALA A 80 6.67 9.28 -3.32
C ALA A 80 5.55 9.19 -4.37
N VAL A 81 4.71 10.22 -4.42
CA VAL A 81 3.52 10.27 -5.28
C VAL A 81 3.84 11.04 -6.56
N SER A 82 3.31 10.58 -7.68
CA SER A 82 3.40 11.24 -8.98
C SER A 82 2.04 11.79 -9.40
N ASP A 83 2.02 12.96 -10.06
CA ASP A 83 0.80 13.56 -10.62
C ASP A 83 0.29 12.81 -11.85
N GLU A 84 1.20 12.20 -12.60
CA GLU A 84 0.84 11.42 -13.77
C GLU A 84 0.49 10.00 -13.34
N GLY A 85 -0.73 9.57 -13.61
CA GLY A 85 -1.18 8.19 -13.38
C GLY A 85 -0.47 7.18 -14.27
N LEU A 86 -0.40 5.93 -13.83
CA LEU A 86 0.01 4.79 -14.64
C LEU A 86 -1.18 3.84 -14.78
N SER A 87 -1.51 3.48 -16.02
CA SER A 87 -2.66 2.62 -16.30
C SER A 87 -2.41 1.20 -15.79
N THR A 88 -3.17 0.76 -14.79
CA THR A 88 -3.09 -0.61 -14.27
C THR A 88 -3.23 -1.69 -15.36
N PRO A 89 -4.20 -1.62 -16.29
CA PRO A 89 -4.27 -2.57 -17.40
C PRO A 89 -3.02 -2.56 -18.28
N ALA A 90 -2.42 -1.40 -18.54
CA ALA A 90 -1.20 -1.30 -19.33
C ALA A 90 0.00 -1.96 -18.63
N VAL A 91 0.11 -1.80 -17.30
CA VAL A 91 1.18 -2.45 -16.52
C VAL A 91 1.03 -3.98 -16.55
N TYR A 92 -0.19 -4.51 -16.42
CA TYR A 92 -0.41 -5.94 -16.53
C TYR A 92 -0.08 -6.46 -17.95
N ALA A 93 -0.53 -5.76 -19.00
CA ALA A 93 -0.20 -6.13 -20.38
C ALA A 93 1.32 -6.11 -20.62
N GLU A 94 2.05 -5.13 -20.09
CA GLU A 94 3.50 -5.07 -20.18
C GLU A 94 4.17 -6.21 -19.36
N CYS A 95 3.63 -6.53 -18.19
CA CYS A 95 4.10 -7.67 -17.39
C CYS A 95 3.96 -8.98 -18.18
N ASP A 96 2.81 -9.20 -18.82
CA ASP A 96 2.56 -10.37 -19.66
C ASP A 96 3.52 -10.40 -20.84
N ARG A 97 3.73 -9.28 -21.54
CA ARG A 97 4.70 -9.15 -22.63
C ARG A 97 6.13 -9.50 -22.20
N LEU A 98 6.57 -8.99 -21.04
CA LEU A 98 7.91 -9.27 -20.51
C LEU A 98 8.10 -10.73 -20.07
N ARG A 99 7.01 -11.43 -19.78
CA ARG A 99 6.98 -12.84 -19.38
C ARG A 99 6.73 -13.78 -20.56
N GLU A 100 6.49 -13.26 -21.76
CA GLU A 100 6.21 -14.07 -22.94
C GLU A 100 7.32 -15.11 -23.18
N GLY A 101 6.93 -16.36 -23.41
CA GLY A 101 7.85 -17.49 -23.60
C GLY A 101 8.58 -17.95 -22.34
N ARG A 102 8.25 -17.42 -21.15
CA ARG A 102 8.84 -17.85 -19.89
C ARG A 102 7.82 -18.63 -19.06
N GLU A 103 8.29 -19.67 -18.37
CA GLU A 103 7.47 -20.34 -17.36
C GLU A 103 7.35 -19.41 -16.13
N VAL A 104 6.12 -19.05 -15.78
CA VAL A 104 5.83 -18.21 -14.62
C VAL A 104 5.37 -19.11 -13.48
N GLN A 105 6.14 -19.17 -12.42
CA GLN A 105 5.78 -19.91 -11.22
C GLN A 105 4.58 -19.24 -10.52
N ALA A 106 3.70 -20.06 -9.93
CA ALA A 106 2.62 -19.56 -9.12
C ALA A 106 3.19 -18.77 -7.93
N PRO A 107 2.60 -17.62 -7.58
CA PRO A 107 3.07 -16.83 -6.45
C PRO A 107 2.90 -17.62 -5.14
N THR A 108 3.94 -17.58 -4.32
CA THR A 108 3.95 -18.20 -2.99
C THR A 108 4.09 -17.14 -1.91
N VAL A 109 3.61 -17.46 -0.72
CA VAL A 109 3.84 -16.58 0.44
C VAL A 109 5.32 -16.61 0.79
N ALA A 110 5.94 -15.44 0.83
CA ALA A 110 7.36 -15.31 1.16
C ALA A 110 7.58 -15.60 2.67
N GLU A 111 8.13 -16.76 2.99
CA GLU A 111 8.35 -17.20 4.37
C GLU A 111 9.31 -16.29 5.13
N ASP A 112 10.34 -15.77 4.46
CA ASP A 112 11.29 -14.80 5.00
C ASP A 112 10.62 -13.50 5.41
N LEU A 113 9.71 -12.96 4.57
CA LEU A 113 8.90 -11.79 4.89
C LEU A 113 8.00 -12.05 6.10
N MET A 114 7.31 -13.19 6.12
CA MET A 114 6.42 -13.54 7.22
C MET A 114 7.17 -13.73 8.54
N ALA A 115 8.37 -14.31 8.49
CA ALA A 115 9.23 -14.44 9.67
C ALA A 115 9.75 -13.07 10.15
N ALA A 116 10.12 -12.17 9.25
CA ALA A 116 10.56 -10.82 9.57
C ALA A 116 9.43 -9.99 10.21
N LEU A 117 8.22 -10.04 9.66
CA LEU A 117 7.03 -9.36 10.20
C LEU A 117 6.69 -9.84 11.62
N ARG A 118 6.72 -11.15 11.88
CA ARG A 118 6.48 -11.71 13.22
C ARG A 118 7.50 -11.25 14.25
N ARG A 119 8.77 -11.06 13.84
CA ARG A 119 9.83 -10.57 14.74
C ARG A 119 9.86 -9.06 14.89
N GLY A 120 9.12 -8.31 14.05
CA GLY A 120 9.23 -6.85 14.00
C GLY A 120 10.57 -6.36 13.45
N ASP A 121 11.24 -7.19 12.63
CA ASP A 121 12.54 -6.89 12.03
C ASP A 121 12.34 -6.07 10.75
N SER A 122 12.30 -4.74 10.88
CA SER A 122 12.08 -3.83 9.76
C SER A 122 13.17 -3.93 8.68
N VAL A 123 14.42 -4.24 9.06
CA VAL A 123 15.52 -4.41 8.11
C VAL A 123 15.29 -5.65 7.24
N ALA A 124 14.91 -6.76 7.87
CA ALA A 124 14.59 -7.99 7.14
C ALA A 124 13.31 -7.83 6.28
N VAL A 125 12.30 -7.10 6.80
CA VAL A 125 11.10 -6.75 6.01
C VAL A 125 11.49 -5.97 4.77
N GLY A 126 12.28 -4.90 4.90
CA GLY A 126 12.72 -4.09 3.76
C GLY A 126 13.45 -4.90 2.69
N LYS A 127 14.32 -5.83 3.10
CA LYS A 127 15.05 -6.74 2.19
C LYS A 127 14.14 -7.76 1.49
N ALA A 128 13.06 -8.17 2.16
CA ALA A 128 12.12 -9.16 1.65
C ALA A 128 10.98 -8.56 0.79
N MET A 129 10.84 -7.22 0.77
CA MET A 129 9.81 -6.55 -0.05
C MET A 129 10.01 -6.87 -1.53
N ARG A 130 8.92 -7.25 -2.21
CA ARG A 130 8.91 -7.55 -3.66
C ARG A 130 7.59 -7.11 -4.27
N ASN A 131 7.66 -6.72 -5.53
CA ASN A 131 6.48 -6.46 -6.35
C ASN A 131 6.73 -6.97 -7.77
N ASP A 132 5.99 -7.96 -8.18
CA ASP A 132 6.10 -8.61 -9.50
C ASP A 132 5.79 -7.67 -10.67
N LEU A 133 5.01 -6.62 -10.43
CA LEU A 133 4.69 -5.61 -11.44
C LEU A 133 5.77 -4.53 -11.57
N GLN A 134 6.75 -4.46 -10.66
CA GLN A 134 7.73 -3.37 -10.62
C GLN A 134 8.52 -3.22 -11.92
N VAL A 135 8.99 -4.34 -12.49
CA VAL A 135 9.75 -4.33 -13.74
C VAL A 135 8.89 -3.78 -14.90
N ALA A 136 7.63 -4.17 -14.97
CA ALA A 136 6.70 -3.67 -15.97
C ALA A 136 6.37 -2.19 -15.77
N SER A 137 6.20 -1.76 -14.53
CA SER A 137 5.95 -0.35 -14.20
C SER A 137 7.15 0.53 -14.57
N ILE A 138 8.38 0.08 -14.28
CA ILE A 138 9.61 0.77 -14.65
C ILE A 138 9.80 0.78 -16.17
N SER A 139 9.50 -0.33 -16.88
CA SER A 139 9.55 -0.39 -18.35
C SER A 139 8.68 0.68 -19.00
N LEU A 140 7.46 0.88 -18.48
CA LEU A 140 6.54 1.90 -18.97
C LEU A 140 6.91 3.32 -18.50
N ARG A 141 7.59 3.43 -17.35
CA ARG A 141 7.96 4.70 -16.74
C ARG A 141 9.33 4.60 -16.06
N PRO A 142 10.43 4.78 -16.82
CA PRO A 142 11.80 4.65 -16.31
C PRO A 142 12.15 5.56 -15.12
N GLN A 143 11.48 6.71 -14.99
CA GLN A 143 11.70 7.61 -13.85
C GLN A 143 11.43 6.97 -12.48
N LEU A 144 10.61 5.91 -12.43
CA LEU A 144 10.35 5.18 -11.17
C LEU A 144 11.62 4.54 -10.61
N GLU A 145 12.55 4.12 -11.47
CA GLU A 145 13.84 3.57 -11.05
C GLU A 145 14.68 4.62 -10.32
N LEU A 146 14.76 5.84 -10.87
CA LEU A 146 15.47 6.95 -10.23
C LEU A 146 14.87 7.34 -8.88
N VAL A 147 13.53 7.31 -8.77
CA VAL A 147 12.84 7.56 -7.50
C VAL A 147 13.20 6.48 -6.47
N LEU A 148 13.19 5.21 -6.88
CA LEU A 148 13.55 4.08 -6.00
C LEU A 148 15.01 4.17 -5.55
N GLU A 149 15.95 4.43 -6.48
CA GLU A 149 17.37 4.62 -6.18
C GLU A 149 17.60 5.78 -5.22
N THR A 150 16.88 6.89 -5.40
CA THR A 150 16.99 8.04 -4.51
C THR A 150 16.57 7.68 -3.09
N GLY A 151 15.39 7.11 -2.88
CA GLY A 151 14.95 6.74 -1.54
C GLY A 151 15.89 5.72 -0.87
N LEU A 152 16.42 4.77 -1.61
CA LEU A 152 17.38 3.79 -1.11
C LEU A 152 18.73 4.44 -0.76
N SER A 153 19.22 5.39 -1.56
CA SER A 153 20.48 6.11 -1.30
C SER A 153 20.43 6.97 -0.04
N PHE A 154 19.23 7.42 0.35
CA PHE A 154 18.98 8.11 1.63
C PHE A 154 18.63 7.16 2.78
N GLY A 155 18.95 5.88 2.62
CA GLY A 155 18.97 4.90 3.71
C GLY A 155 17.65 4.17 3.94
N ALA A 156 16.67 4.25 3.03
CA ALA A 156 15.47 3.40 3.14
C ALA A 156 15.84 1.92 3.26
N LEU A 157 15.20 1.20 4.17
CA LEU A 157 15.44 -0.23 4.41
C LEU A 157 14.98 -1.11 3.24
N GLY A 158 14.06 -0.59 2.44
CA GLY A 158 13.55 -1.18 1.21
C GLY A 158 12.68 -0.20 0.47
N GLY A 159 12.54 -0.38 -0.84
CA GLY A 159 11.71 0.45 -1.69
C GLY A 159 11.06 -0.39 -2.79
N ILE A 160 9.78 -0.16 -3.05
CA ILE A 160 9.02 -0.82 -4.12
C ILE A 160 8.08 0.16 -4.80
N VAL A 161 7.72 -0.15 -6.04
CA VAL A 161 6.54 0.45 -6.65
C VAL A 161 5.30 -0.09 -5.95
N SER A 162 4.37 0.76 -5.57
CA SER A 162 3.13 0.39 -4.88
C SER A 162 2.08 -0.10 -5.89
N GLY A 163 1.74 -1.39 -5.85
CA GLY A 163 0.83 -2.01 -6.82
C GLY A 163 1.35 -1.85 -8.25
N SER A 164 0.50 -1.35 -9.16
CA SER A 164 0.90 -1.00 -10.52
C SER A 164 1.60 0.36 -10.63
N GLY A 165 1.81 1.05 -9.51
CA GLY A 165 2.38 2.39 -9.48
C GLY A 165 1.37 3.50 -9.85
N PRO A 166 1.86 4.73 -10.10
CA PRO A 166 3.26 5.13 -10.11
C PRO A 166 3.86 5.53 -8.75
N THR A 167 3.13 5.39 -7.65
CA THR A 167 3.67 5.70 -6.33
C THR A 167 4.78 4.70 -5.97
N CYS A 168 5.90 5.21 -5.45
CA CYS A 168 6.92 4.39 -4.82
C CYS A 168 6.76 4.44 -3.30
N ALA A 169 6.85 3.28 -2.65
CA ALA A 169 6.75 3.13 -1.21
C ALA A 169 8.10 2.70 -0.63
N PHE A 170 8.53 3.37 0.42
CA PHE A 170 9.80 3.12 1.10
C PHE A 170 9.54 2.79 2.56
N LEU A 171 10.25 1.78 3.05
CA LEU A 171 10.27 1.44 4.48
C LEU A 171 11.44 2.15 5.15
N ALA A 172 11.15 2.91 6.18
CA ALA A 172 12.14 3.53 7.05
C ALA A 172 12.27 2.73 8.37
N ARG A 173 13.40 2.89 9.03
CA ARG A 173 13.68 2.27 10.33
C ARG A 173 12.83 2.87 11.44
N ASP A 174 12.65 4.18 11.41
CA ASP A 174 11.97 4.99 12.40
C ASP A 174 11.39 6.26 11.76
N GLU A 175 10.74 7.10 12.56
CA GLU A 175 10.12 8.35 12.09
C GLU A 175 11.16 9.37 11.62
N GLU A 176 12.31 9.48 12.29
CA GLU A 176 13.37 10.42 11.93
C GLU A 176 13.91 10.12 10.53
N GLN A 177 14.26 8.84 10.27
CA GLN A 177 14.71 8.43 8.95
C GLN A 177 13.60 8.59 7.89
N ALA A 178 12.33 8.37 8.23
CA ALA A 178 11.23 8.61 7.30
C ALA A 178 11.15 10.08 6.88
N LEU A 179 11.39 11.01 7.80
CA LEU A 179 11.43 12.45 7.50
C LEU A 179 12.63 12.82 6.62
N ASP A 180 13.80 12.22 6.87
CA ASP A 180 15.00 12.45 6.04
C ASP A 180 14.78 11.96 4.60
N ILE A 181 14.24 10.75 4.44
CA ILE A 181 13.90 10.20 3.11
C ILE A 181 12.85 11.08 2.42
N ALA A 182 11.83 11.53 3.17
CA ALA A 182 10.79 12.39 2.63
C ALA A 182 11.34 13.75 2.17
N ALA A 183 12.25 14.34 2.92
CA ALA A 183 12.92 15.59 2.57
C ALA A 183 13.76 15.43 1.28
N ALA A 184 14.54 14.35 1.19
CA ALA A 184 15.35 14.05 0.02
C ALA A 184 14.51 13.86 -1.26
N LEU A 185 13.44 13.04 -1.15
CA LEU A 185 12.53 12.81 -2.28
C LEU A 185 11.80 14.09 -2.69
N SER A 186 11.37 14.91 -1.73
CA SER A 186 10.75 16.21 -2.02
C SER A 186 11.74 17.18 -2.71
N GLY A 187 12.98 17.20 -2.26
CA GLY A 187 14.04 18.04 -2.82
C GLY A 187 14.51 17.61 -4.21
N SER A 188 14.29 16.36 -4.59
CA SER A 188 14.69 15.82 -5.91
C SER A 188 13.84 16.37 -7.07
N GLY A 189 12.63 16.85 -6.79
CA GLY A 189 11.68 17.30 -7.81
C GLY A 189 11.10 16.18 -8.70
N MET A 190 11.36 14.90 -8.37
CA MET A 190 10.91 13.75 -9.16
C MET A 190 9.50 13.29 -8.83
N CYS A 191 8.91 13.77 -7.75
CA CYS A 191 7.56 13.43 -7.31
C CYS A 191 6.76 14.71 -7.00
N SER A 192 5.45 14.63 -7.17
CA SER A 192 4.54 15.75 -6.95
C SER A 192 4.26 16.01 -5.48
N SER A 193 4.30 14.96 -4.69
CA SER A 193 4.18 15.06 -3.24
C SER A 193 4.82 13.84 -2.57
N VAL A 194 5.22 14.04 -1.32
CA VAL A 194 5.72 12.97 -0.47
C VAL A 194 4.85 12.88 0.77
N LEU A 195 4.40 11.68 1.09
CA LEU A 195 3.55 11.40 2.23
C LEU A 195 4.28 10.48 3.19
N HIS A 196 4.06 10.69 4.49
CA HIS A 196 4.53 9.79 5.54
C HIS A 196 3.33 9.14 6.23
N ALA A 197 3.44 7.85 6.54
CA ALA A 197 2.42 7.12 7.28
C ALA A 197 3.05 6.01 8.11
N THR A 198 2.33 5.57 9.13
CA THR A 198 2.70 4.43 9.95
C THR A 198 1.70 3.29 9.77
N GLY A 199 2.20 2.07 9.88
CA GLY A 199 1.39 0.85 9.82
C GLY A 199 1.80 -0.15 10.91
N PRO A 200 0.94 -1.12 11.23
CA PRO A 200 -0.38 -1.36 10.64
C PRO A 200 -1.43 -0.30 11.03
N ALA A 201 -2.37 -0.05 10.13
CA ALA A 201 -3.48 0.87 10.35
C ALA A 201 -4.81 0.11 10.49
N HIS A 202 -5.74 0.68 11.22
CA HIS A 202 -7.08 0.12 11.31
C HIS A 202 -7.83 0.22 9.97
N GLY A 203 -8.70 -0.75 9.71
CA GLY A 203 -9.65 -0.67 8.61
C GLY A 203 -10.76 0.34 8.84
N ALA A 204 -11.70 0.39 7.90
CA ALA A 204 -12.83 1.28 7.96
C ALA A 204 -13.67 1.03 9.23
N ARG A 205 -13.96 2.11 9.97
CA ARG A 205 -14.74 2.05 11.21
C ARG A 205 -15.47 3.38 11.47
N VAL A 206 -16.56 3.30 12.22
CA VAL A 206 -17.18 4.51 12.78
C VAL A 206 -16.27 5.03 13.89
N VAL A 207 -16.03 6.34 13.87
CA VAL A 207 -15.30 7.03 14.94
C VAL A 207 -16.25 8.03 15.60
N ASP A 208 -16.27 8.07 16.93
CA ASP A 208 -17.03 9.08 17.65
C ASP A 208 -16.35 10.43 17.49
N SER A 209 -17.15 11.47 17.24
CA SER A 209 -16.67 12.85 17.05
C SER A 209 -15.95 13.45 18.27
N GLY A 210 -15.95 12.73 19.41
CA GLY A 210 -15.25 13.13 20.65
C GLY A 210 -13.79 12.69 20.74
N THR A 211 -13.32 11.80 19.86
CA THR A 211 -11.94 11.33 19.87
C THR A 211 -11.17 11.90 18.67
N SER A 212 -11.00 13.22 18.62
CA SER A 212 -10.02 13.87 17.73
C SER A 212 -8.61 13.59 18.26
N GLY A 213 -8.18 12.34 18.17
CA GLY A 213 -6.79 11.98 18.27
C GLY A 213 -6.08 12.47 17.00
N SER A 214 -5.15 13.35 17.19
CA SER A 214 -4.20 13.95 16.28
C SER A 214 -3.78 12.99 15.16
N ILE A 215 -4.43 13.07 14.01
CA ILE A 215 -3.96 12.48 12.78
C ILE A 215 -3.64 13.65 11.85
N LEU A 216 -2.35 13.91 11.69
CA LEU A 216 -1.73 14.83 10.75
C LEU A 216 -1.94 16.33 11.05
N SER A 217 -0.98 16.93 11.74
CA SER A 217 -0.68 18.35 11.58
C SER A 217 0.07 18.55 10.25
N PRO A 218 -0.45 19.34 9.32
CA PRO A 218 0.36 19.86 8.22
C PRO A 218 1.15 21.06 8.74
N ARG A 219 2.43 21.04 8.61
CA ARG A 219 3.25 22.23 8.44
C ARG A 219 3.98 22.16 7.13
#